data_65f88c647481f243645b31e2ca5403d9
#
_entry.id   65f88c647481f243645b31e2ca5403d9
#
_cell.length_a   1.000
_cell.length_b   1.000
_cell.length_c   1.000
_cell.angle_alpha   90.00
_cell.angle_beta   90.00
_cell.angle_gamma   90.00
#
_symmetry.space_group_name_H-M   'P 1'
#
loop_
_entity.id
_entity.type
_entity.pdbx_description
1 polymer ?
#
loop_
_entity_poly.entity_id
_entity_poly.type
_entity_poly.pdbx_seq_one_letter_code
_entity_poly.pdbx_strand_id
1 'polypeptide(L)'
;MGDEKVGLYYDKEFQLTGPLPKLVVEDSSLPVGMAVTLQKHLQPFATTVRLLPKIVHLGIGCRRNTPLENIEALVLPELEKLQLDKRSVVAIASVDLKKDEQGLLAFAKKYNFAANFYLADELNSVAGDFTPSAFVQSVVGVSNVCERSAVKDSKGGRLLLRKTSLNGVTLAVAAENLVLDFARTGLKTD
;
A
#
# COMPACT_ATOMS: atom_id res chain seq x y z
N MET A 1 19.02 6.52 37.78
CA MET A 1 18.76 6.70 36.34
C MET A 1 17.25 6.66 36.16
N GLY A 2 16.66 7.78 35.81
CA GLY A 2 15.21 7.83 35.62
C GLY A 2 14.82 7.02 34.36
N ASP A 3 13.65 6.39 34.41
CA ASP A 3 13.05 5.68 33.29
C ASP A 3 12.70 6.73 32.19
N GLU A 4 13.61 6.99 31.25
CA GLU A 4 13.36 7.92 30.14
C GLU A 4 12.24 7.37 29.25
N LYS A 5 11.21 8.18 29.06
CA LYS A 5 10.08 7.82 28.19
C LYS A 5 10.43 8.04 26.73
N VAL A 6 9.85 7.22 25.87
CA VAL A 6 9.97 7.27 24.40
C VAL A 6 8.62 7.61 23.82
N GLY A 7 8.55 8.63 22.96
CA GLY A 7 7.34 9.04 22.29
C GLY A 7 6.89 8.01 21.24
N LEU A 8 5.59 7.84 21.07
CA LEU A 8 4.99 7.07 19.99
C LEU A 8 4.12 8.00 19.14
N TYR A 9 4.41 7.98 17.85
CA TYR A 9 3.54 8.51 16.80
C TYR A 9 3.10 7.37 15.87
N TYR A 10 1.86 7.37 15.44
CA TYR A 10 1.39 6.49 14.37
C TYR A 10 0.37 7.24 13.50
N ASP A 11 0.25 6.82 12.23
CA ASP A 11 -0.72 7.41 11.33
C ASP A 11 -2.13 7.17 11.90
N LYS A 12 -2.96 8.22 11.93
CA LYS A 12 -4.30 8.22 12.58
C LYS A 12 -5.28 7.17 12.02
N GLU A 13 -4.98 6.62 10.86
CA GLU A 13 -5.74 5.54 10.23
C GLU A 13 -5.36 4.16 10.77
N PHE A 14 -4.28 4.04 11.50
CA PHE A 14 -3.90 2.80 12.18
C PHE A 14 -4.66 2.68 13.50
N GLN A 15 -4.96 1.46 13.88
CA GLN A 15 -5.61 1.19 15.15
C GLN A 15 -4.57 0.77 16.18
N LEU A 16 -4.60 1.39 17.33
CA LEU A 16 -3.80 0.96 18.48
C LEU A 16 -4.68 0.13 19.42
N THR A 17 -4.21 -1.06 19.78
CA THR A 17 -4.91 -1.96 20.72
C THR A 17 -3.97 -2.44 21.83
N GLY A 18 -4.55 -2.77 22.96
CA GLY A 18 -3.78 -3.21 24.12
C GLY A 18 -3.00 -2.08 24.82
N PRO A 19 -2.36 -2.39 25.94
CA PRO A 19 -1.56 -1.41 26.68
C PRO A 19 -0.22 -1.16 25.98
N LEU A 20 0.23 0.10 26.05
CA LEU A 20 1.59 0.44 25.64
C LEU A 20 2.62 -0.12 26.63
N PRO A 21 3.83 -0.43 26.19
CA PRO A 21 4.96 -0.74 27.08
C PRO A 21 5.21 0.41 28.08
N LYS A 22 5.64 0.10 29.29
CA LYS A 22 5.79 1.05 30.41
C LYS A 22 6.50 2.37 30.06
N LEU A 23 7.47 2.33 29.15
CA LEU A 23 8.28 3.50 28.78
C LEU A 23 7.81 4.16 27.46
N VAL A 24 6.79 3.64 26.81
CA VAL A 24 6.26 4.18 25.55
C VAL A 24 5.00 4.98 25.85
N VAL A 25 4.94 6.21 25.36
CA VAL A 25 3.79 7.11 25.57
C VAL A 25 3.42 7.84 24.28
N GLU A 26 2.14 8.11 24.08
CA GLU A 26 1.64 8.94 22.97
C GLU A 26 1.86 10.43 23.29
N ASP A 27 3.13 10.85 23.29
CA ASP A 27 3.53 12.23 23.57
C ASP A 27 4.54 12.71 22.55
N SER A 28 4.10 13.58 21.64
CA SER A 28 4.94 14.15 20.59
C SER A 28 5.85 15.29 21.06
N SER A 29 5.75 15.73 22.30
CA SER A 29 6.64 16.75 22.88
C SER A 29 8.00 16.19 23.30
N LEU A 30 8.14 14.87 23.39
CA LEU A 30 9.38 14.21 23.77
C LEU A 30 10.44 14.38 22.68
N PRO A 31 11.74 14.51 23.05
CA PRO A 31 12.81 14.68 22.07
C PRO A 31 13.12 13.41 21.27
N VAL A 32 12.80 12.24 21.82
CA VAL A 32 13.08 10.93 21.20
C VAL A 32 11.79 10.12 21.09
N GLY A 33 11.56 9.51 19.94
CA GLY A 33 10.38 8.69 19.73
C GLY A 33 10.46 7.76 18.53
N MET A 34 9.45 6.90 18.43
CA MET A 34 9.21 6.05 17.27
C MET A 34 7.97 6.54 16.50
N ALA A 35 8.05 6.46 15.18
CA ALA A 35 6.95 6.78 14.29
C ALA A 35 6.59 5.57 13.42
N VAL A 36 5.38 5.04 13.56
CA VAL A 36 4.81 4.02 12.68
C VAL A 36 4.01 4.72 11.60
N THR A 37 4.56 4.83 10.39
CA THR A 37 3.98 5.68 9.35
C THR A 37 4.31 5.20 7.94
N LEU A 38 3.42 5.47 7.00
CA LEU A 38 3.66 5.31 5.56
C LEU A 38 4.36 6.52 4.95
N GLN A 39 4.41 7.65 5.65
CA GLN A 39 4.94 8.90 5.13
C GLN A 39 6.47 8.88 5.06
N LYS A 40 7.00 9.21 3.89
CA LYS A 40 8.42 9.11 3.55
C LYS A 40 9.35 10.00 4.40
N HIS A 41 8.88 11.17 4.78
CA HIS A 41 9.72 12.20 5.41
C HIS A 41 9.24 12.64 6.80
N LEU A 42 8.27 11.94 7.38
CA LEU A 42 7.72 12.31 8.68
C LEU A 42 8.74 12.10 9.80
N GLN A 43 8.98 13.15 10.58
CA GLN A 43 9.85 13.16 11.75
C GLN A 43 9.18 13.92 12.90
N PRO A 44 8.28 13.26 13.66
CA PRO A 44 7.52 13.92 14.73
C PRO A 44 8.35 14.24 15.96
N PHE A 45 9.55 13.68 16.10
CA PHE A 45 10.48 13.90 17.22
C PHE A 45 11.82 14.44 16.71
N ALA A 46 12.57 15.12 17.57
CA ALA A 46 13.92 15.56 17.23
C ALA A 46 14.84 14.39 16.86
N THR A 47 14.67 13.24 17.54
CA THR A 47 15.25 11.96 17.15
C THR A 47 14.11 10.97 16.92
N THR A 48 13.87 10.61 15.66
CA THR A 48 12.79 9.71 15.26
C THR A 48 13.32 8.38 14.74
N VAL A 49 12.91 7.27 15.36
CA VAL A 49 13.04 5.93 14.78
C VAL A 49 11.78 5.66 13.96
N ARG A 50 11.91 5.60 12.64
CA ARG A 50 10.77 5.38 11.75
C ARG A 50 10.59 3.89 11.49
N LEU A 51 9.41 3.37 11.82
CA LEU A 51 8.94 2.03 11.50
C LEU A 51 8.01 2.12 10.30
N LEU A 52 8.40 1.49 9.21
CA LEU A 52 7.68 1.53 7.95
C LEU A 52 6.94 0.21 7.73
N PRO A 53 5.62 0.17 7.90
CA PRO A 53 4.85 -1.05 7.69
C PRO A 53 4.75 -1.38 6.19
N LYS A 54 4.91 -2.67 5.85
CA LYS A 54 4.69 -3.19 4.49
C LYS A 54 3.23 -3.58 4.33
N ILE A 55 2.39 -2.64 3.91
CA ILE A 55 0.94 -2.80 3.80
C ILE A 55 0.34 -2.13 2.56
N VAL A 56 1.17 -1.58 1.66
CA VAL A 56 0.70 -0.87 0.47
C VAL A 56 0.62 -1.83 -0.72
N HIS A 57 -0.48 -1.78 -1.45
CA HIS A 57 -0.78 -2.62 -2.61
C HIS A 57 -1.10 -1.73 -3.82
N LEU A 58 -0.47 -2.01 -4.95
CA LEU A 58 -0.62 -1.26 -6.19
C LEU A 58 -1.52 -2.04 -7.16
N GLY A 59 -2.74 -1.60 -7.37
CA GLY A 59 -3.57 -2.13 -8.43
C GLY A 59 -3.22 -1.49 -9.76
N ILE A 60 -2.76 -2.29 -10.72
CA ILE A 60 -2.27 -1.79 -12.01
C ILE A 60 -3.04 -2.44 -13.15
N GLY A 61 -3.62 -1.61 -14.02
CA GLY A 61 -4.10 -2.04 -15.32
C GLY A 61 -3.21 -1.45 -16.42
N CYS A 62 -3.00 -2.18 -17.51
CA CYS A 62 -2.22 -1.66 -18.63
C CYS A 62 -2.70 -2.27 -19.96
N ARG A 63 -2.34 -1.62 -21.08
CA ARG A 63 -2.50 -2.21 -22.42
C ARG A 63 -1.53 -3.37 -22.60
N ARG A 64 -1.77 -4.22 -23.61
CA ARG A 64 -0.81 -5.26 -23.97
C ARG A 64 0.52 -4.66 -24.43
N ASN A 65 1.61 -5.36 -24.09
CA ASN A 65 2.97 -4.95 -24.42
C ASN A 65 3.35 -3.56 -23.88
N THR A 66 2.76 -3.13 -22.78
CA THR A 66 3.14 -1.88 -22.12
C THR A 66 4.56 -2.01 -21.58
N PRO A 67 5.50 -1.13 -21.99
CA PRO A 67 6.88 -1.19 -21.51
C PRO A 67 6.97 -0.76 -20.03
N LEU A 68 8.02 -1.24 -19.36
CA LEU A 68 8.33 -0.93 -17.95
C LEU A 68 8.31 0.58 -17.66
N GLU A 69 8.91 1.37 -18.57
CA GLU A 69 9.06 2.81 -18.42
C GLU A 69 7.72 3.55 -18.32
N ASN A 70 6.70 3.06 -19.03
CA ASN A 70 5.36 3.66 -18.94
C ASN A 70 4.69 3.38 -17.59
N ILE A 71 4.96 2.21 -16.99
CA ILE A 71 4.46 1.87 -15.65
C ILE A 71 5.18 2.73 -14.61
N GLU A 72 6.51 2.85 -14.71
CA GLU A 72 7.31 3.70 -13.83
C GLU A 72 6.89 5.18 -13.93
N ALA A 73 6.63 5.67 -15.15
CA ALA A 73 6.22 7.05 -15.39
C ALA A 73 4.90 7.43 -14.70
N LEU A 74 4.02 6.46 -14.44
CA LEU A 74 2.81 6.69 -13.65
C LEU A 74 3.05 6.40 -12.16
N VAL A 75 3.58 5.23 -11.83
CA VAL A 75 3.59 4.74 -10.44
C VAL A 75 4.51 5.56 -9.54
N LEU A 76 5.73 5.84 -9.99
CA LEU A 76 6.72 6.50 -9.12
C LEU A 76 6.32 7.94 -8.75
N PRO A 77 5.88 8.79 -9.69
CA PRO A 77 5.39 10.12 -9.36
C PRO A 77 4.15 10.12 -8.45
N GLU A 78 3.23 9.16 -8.63
CA GLU A 78 2.04 9.08 -7.78
C GLU A 78 2.39 8.65 -6.34
N LEU A 79 3.32 7.70 -6.15
CA LEU A 79 3.83 7.38 -4.81
C LEU A 79 4.51 8.59 -4.16
N GLU A 80 5.26 9.38 -4.93
CA GLU A 80 5.92 10.59 -4.42
C GLU A 80 4.90 11.68 -4.03
N LYS A 81 3.87 11.92 -4.84
CA LYS A 81 2.76 12.85 -4.51
C LYS A 81 2.02 12.45 -3.23
N LEU A 82 1.84 11.15 -3.03
CA LEU A 82 1.25 10.60 -1.80
C LEU A 82 2.23 10.59 -0.63
N GLN A 83 3.48 10.97 -0.85
CA GLN A 83 4.58 10.89 0.10
C GLN A 83 4.79 9.48 0.68
N LEU A 84 4.42 8.45 -0.08
CA LEU A 84 4.58 7.05 0.32
C LEU A 84 6.01 6.58 0.05
N ASP A 85 6.59 5.90 1.02
CA ASP A 85 7.86 5.21 0.82
C ASP A 85 7.61 3.92 0.03
N LYS A 86 8.29 3.75 -1.10
CA LYS A 86 8.14 2.54 -1.93
C LYS A 86 8.48 1.23 -1.18
N ARG A 87 9.24 1.31 -0.08
CA ARG A 87 9.53 0.15 0.77
C ARG A 87 8.31 -0.36 1.54
N SER A 88 7.26 0.46 1.65
CA SER A 88 5.98 0.04 2.22
C SER A 88 5.13 -0.81 1.26
N VAL A 89 5.50 -0.84 -0.02
CA VAL A 89 4.78 -1.62 -1.03
C VAL A 89 5.07 -3.11 -0.88
N VAL A 90 4.00 -3.90 -0.78
CA VAL A 90 4.03 -5.37 -0.70
C VAL A 90 3.98 -5.98 -2.09
N ALA A 91 3.00 -5.55 -2.88
CA ALA A 91 2.68 -6.21 -4.13
C ALA A 91 2.11 -5.24 -5.18
N ILE A 92 2.23 -5.65 -6.45
CA ILE A 92 1.35 -5.21 -7.52
C ILE A 92 0.23 -6.22 -7.70
N ALA A 93 -0.96 -5.75 -8.05
CA ALA A 93 -2.14 -6.57 -8.29
C ALA A 93 -2.81 -6.21 -9.61
N SER A 94 -3.29 -7.19 -10.35
CA SER A 94 -3.99 -7.00 -11.62
C SER A 94 -4.98 -8.14 -11.90
N VAL A 95 -5.65 -8.10 -13.06
CA VAL A 95 -6.45 -9.21 -13.56
C VAL A 95 -5.54 -10.29 -14.15
N ASP A 96 -5.96 -11.55 -14.08
CA ASP A 96 -5.22 -12.74 -14.53
C ASP A 96 -4.80 -12.70 -16.01
N LEU A 97 -5.58 -12.01 -16.86
CA LEU A 97 -5.24 -11.76 -18.27
C LEU A 97 -3.92 -10.96 -18.45
N LYS A 98 -3.36 -10.42 -17.36
CA LYS A 98 -2.14 -9.63 -17.33
C LYS A 98 -0.93 -10.36 -16.74
N LYS A 99 -1.08 -11.64 -16.37
CA LYS A 99 -0.02 -12.44 -15.75
C LYS A 99 1.24 -12.61 -16.61
N ASP A 100 1.11 -12.48 -17.92
CA ASP A 100 2.20 -12.63 -18.90
C ASP A 100 2.74 -11.28 -19.42
N GLU A 101 2.26 -10.16 -18.91
CA GLU A 101 2.69 -8.82 -19.34
C GLU A 101 4.09 -8.52 -18.82
N GLN A 102 5.06 -8.54 -19.73
CA GLN A 102 6.49 -8.42 -19.42
C GLN A 102 6.83 -7.12 -18.65
N GLY A 103 6.19 -6.00 -18.99
CA GLY A 103 6.40 -4.73 -18.29
C GLY A 103 5.97 -4.78 -16.84
N LEU A 104 4.80 -5.41 -16.51
CA LEU A 104 4.35 -5.59 -15.14
C LEU A 104 5.29 -6.49 -14.34
N LEU A 105 5.70 -7.62 -14.93
CA LEU A 105 6.62 -8.56 -14.29
C LEU A 105 8.00 -7.93 -14.07
N ALA A 106 8.50 -7.18 -15.06
CA ALA A 106 9.75 -6.44 -14.95
C ALA A 106 9.68 -5.36 -13.85
N PHE A 107 8.55 -4.65 -13.74
CA PHE A 107 8.32 -3.67 -12.68
C PHE A 107 8.34 -4.32 -11.29
N ALA A 108 7.58 -5.39 -11.10
CA ALA A 108 7.55 -6.12 -9.84
C ALA A 108 8.94 -6.63 -9.44
N LYS A 109 9.67 -7.24 -10.39
CA LYS A 109 11.03 -7.74 -10.17
C LYS A 109 12.02 -6.62 -9.81
N LYS A 110 12.00 -5.51 -10.55
CA LYS A 110 12.92 -4.37 -10.35
C LYS A 110 12.79 -3.76 -8.95
N TYR A 111 11.57 -3.67 -8.42
CA TYR A 111 11.30 -3.07 -7.11
C TYR A 111 11.13 -4.09 -5.98
N ASN A 112 11.31 -5.39 -6.29
CA ASN A 112 11.14 -6.49 -5.32
C ASN A 112 9.74 -6.50 -4.70
N PHE A 113 8.70 -6.31 -5.53
CA PHE A 113 7.31 -6.46 -5.16
C PHE A 113 6.79 -7.83 -5.57
N ALA A 114 5.87 -8.41 -4.80
CA ALA A 114 5.11 -9.57 -5.26
C ALA A 114 4.20 -9.17 -6.45
N ALA A 115 3.82 -10.12 -7.30
CA ALA A 115 2.88 -9.89 -8.39
C ALA A 115 1.70 -10.86 -8.24
N ASN A 116 0.52 -10.33 -7.96
CA ASN A 116 -0.69 -11.08 -7.70
C ASN A 116 -1.71 -10.83 -8.81
N PHE A 117 -2.32 -11.90 -9.31
CA PHE A 117 -3.27 -11.83 -10.41
C PHE A 117 -4.55 -12.55 -10.02
N TYR A 118 -5.68 -11.90 -10.24
CA TYR A 118 -7.00 -12.34 -9.80
C TYR A 118 -7.93 -12.57 -11.00
N LEU A 119 -8.80 -13.55 -10.89
CA LEU A 119 -9.84 -13.79 -11.89
C LEU A 119 -10.83 -12.62 -11.96
N ALA A 120 -11.42 -12.42 -13.13
CA ALA A 120 -12.41 -11.35 -13.34
C ALA A 120 -13.57 -11.42 -12.32
N ASP A 121 -14.07 -12.62 -12.04
CA ASP A 121 -15.17 -12.82 -11.09
C ASP A 121 -14.76 -12.50 -9.65
N GLU A 122 -13.52 -12.80 -9.29
CA GLU A 122 -12.97 -12.42 -7.97
C GLU A 122 -12.91 -10.91 -7.79
N LEU A 123 -12.50 -10.19 -8.84
CA LEU A 123 -12.47 -8.73 -8.82
C LEU A 123 -13.88 -8.13 -8.80
N ASN A 124 -14.81 -8.70 -9.55
CA ASN A 124 -16.22 -8.25 -9.57
C ASN A 124 -16.91 -8.45 -8.21
N SER A 125 -16.53 -9.49 -7.45
CA SER A 125 -17.08 -9.75 -6.10
C SER A 125 -16.60 -8.77 -5.02
N VAL A 126 -15.56 -7.96 -5.31
CA VAL A 126 -15.05 -6.97 -4.34
C VAL A 126 -16.09 -5.89 -4.12
N ALA A 127 -16.59 -5.79 -2.89
CA ALA A 127 -17.53 -4.74 -2.49
C ALA A 127 -16.81 -3.38 -2.36
N GLY A 128 -17.48 -2.32 -2.73
CA GLY A 128 -16.97 -0.96 -2.62
C GLY A 128 -17.54 -0.02 -3.67
N ASP A 129 -17.34 1.27 -3.45
CA ASP A 129 -17.63 2.31 -4.44
C ASP A 129 -16.38 2.53 -5.30
N PHE A 130 -16.42 2.06 -6.54
CA PHE A 130 -15.32 2.13 -7.49
C PHE A 130 -15.63 3.04 -8.66
N THR A 131 -14.60 3.70 -9.19
CA THR A 131 -14.71 4.57 -10.35
C THR A 131 -15.22 3.77 -11.56
N PRO A 132 -16.34 4.14 -12.20
CA PRO A 132 -16.85 3.43 -13.38
C PRO A 132 -15.84 3.40 -14.54
N SER A 133 -15.79 2.30 -15.29
CA SER A 133 -14.92 2.15 -16.45
C SER A 133 -15.57 1.28 -17.52
N ALA A 134 -16.43 1.91 -18.35
CA ALA A 134 -17.20 1.22 -19.39
C ALA A 134 -16.33 0.46 -20.42
N PHE A 135 -15.17 1.01 -20.80
CA PHE A 135 -14.27 0.36 -21.76
C PHE A 135 -13.69 -0.95 -21.24
N VAL A 136 -13.29 -0.99 -19.99
CA VAL A 136 -12.66 -2.18 -19.39
C VAL A 136 -13.70 -3.27 -19.15
N GLN A 137 -14.93 -2.90 -18.83
CA GLN A 137 -16.04 -3.84 -18.64
C GLN A 137 -16.37 -4.61 -19.93
N SER A 138 -16.30 -3.98 -21.09
CA SER A 138 -16.58 -4.62 -22.38
C SER A 138 -15.50 -5.60 -22.85
N VAL A 139 -14.24 -5.42 -22.41
CA VAL A 139 -13.08 -6.21 -22.88
C VAL A 139 -12.67 -7.28 -21.87
N VAL A 140 -12.75 -6.99 -20.59
CA VAL A 140 -12.20 -7.82 -19.50
C VAL A 140 -13.32 -8.35 -18.59
N GLY A 141 -14.54 -7.83 -18.71
CA GLY A 141 -15.65 -8.17 -17.82
C GLY A 141 -15.56 -7.56 -16.40
N VAL A 142 -14.61 -6.66 -16.17
CA VAL A 142 -14.41 -5.99 -14.87
C VAL A 142 -14.51 -4.48 -15.06
N SER A 143 -15.35 -3.81 -14.27
CA SER A 143 -15.58 -2.36 -14.43
C SER A 143 -14.41 -1.47 -14.03
N ASN A 144 -13.52 -1.92 -13.17
CA ASN A 144 -12.35 -1.16 -12.69
C ASN A 144 -11.30 -2.12 -12.12
N VAL A 145 -10.40 -2.59 -12.97
CA VAL A 145 -9.37 -3.56 -12.58
C VAL A 145 -8.46 -3.00 -11.49
N CYS A 146 -7.93 -1.78 -11.64
CA CYS A 146 -6.90 -1.27 -10.74
C CYS A 146 -7.41 -1.04 -9.32
N GLU A 147 -8.58 -0.40 -9.12
CA GLU A 147 -9.10 -0.19 -7.76
C GLU A 147 -9.51 -1.53 -7.11
N ARG A 148 -10.21 -2.39 -7.85
CA ARG A 148 -10.66 -3.68 -7.34
C ARG A 148 -9.50 -4.60 -6.98
N SER A 149 -8.47 -4.67 -7.83
CA SER A 149 -7.29 -5.48 -7.52
C SER A 149 -6.49 -4.93 -6.34
N ALA A 150 -6.34 -3.60 -6.22
CA ALA A 150 -5.68 -3.01 -5.05
C ALA A 150 -6.43 -3.33 -3.74
N VAL A 151 -7.77 -3.19 -3.74
CA VAL A 151 -8.60 -3.48 -2.56
C VAL A 151 -8.64 -4.99 -2.26
N LYS A 152 -8.74 -5.84 -3.27
CA LYS A 152 -8.68 -7.30 -3.10
C LYS A 152 -7.36 -7.73 -2.47
N ASP A 153 -6.26 -7.27 -3.04
CA ASP A 153 -4.91 -7.65 -2.62
C ASP A 153 -4.59 -7.14 -1.20
N SER A 154 -5.09 -5.96 -0.84
CA SER A 154 -4.98 -5.39 0.51
C SER A 154 -6.03 -5.94 1.51
N LYS A 155 -6.69 -7.05 1.20
CA LYS A 155 -7.68 -7.73 2.06
C LYS A 155 -8.84 -6.82 2.49
N GLY A 156 -9.35 -6.03 1.56
CA GLY A 156 -10.40 -5.04 1.85
C GLY A 156 -9.87 -3.76 2.48
N GLY A 157 -8.62 -3.45 2.26
CA GLY A 157 -7.97 -2.25 2.75
C GLY A 157 -8.49 -0.96 2.13
N ARG A 158 -8.08 0.16 2.68
CA ARG A 158 -8.53 1.51 2.28
C ARG A 158 -7.79 1.99 1.02
N LEU A 159 -8.52 2.54 0.07
CA LEU A 159 -7.92 3.24 -1.07
C LEU A 159 -7.24 4.54 -0.60
N LEU A 160 -5.94 4.64 -0.89
CA LEU A 160 -5.12 5.85 -0.72
C LEU A 160 -5.14 6.70 -1.98
N LEU A 161 -5.25 6.06 -3.15
CA LEU A 161 -5.38 6.70 -4.45
C LEU A 161 -6.45 5.96 -5.25
N ARG A 162 -7.47 6.70 -5.67
CA ARG A 162 -8.43 6.22 -6.66
C ARG A 162 -7.77 6.16 -8.04
N LYS A 163 -8.42 5.50 -8.98
CA LYS A 163 -7.93 5.31 -10.33
C LYS A 163 -7.39 6.60 -10.95
N THR A 164 -6.12 6.59 -11.30
CA THR A 164 -5.47 7.55 -12.17
C THR A 164 -4.89 6.85 -13.39
N SER A 165 -4.54 7.59 -14.44
CA SER A 165 -4.05 6.98 -15.68
C SER A 165 -3.05 7.85 -16.42
N LEU A 166 -2.08 7.22 -17.07
CA LEU A 166 -1.10 7.84 -17.95
C LEU A 166 -0.63 6.82 -19.00
N ASN A 167 -0.54 7.22 -20.26
CA ASN A 167 0.04 6.43 -21.36
C ASN A 167 -0.49 4.99 -21.48
N GLY A 168 -1.79 4.79 -21.21
CA GLY A 168 -2.41 3.46 -21.29
C GLY A 168 -2.18 2.57 -20.08
N VAL A 169 -1.59 3.10 -19.02
CA VAL A 169 -1.50 2.49 -17.69
C VAL A 169 -2.53 3.11 -16.77
N THR A 170 -3.14 2.32 -15.91
CA THR A 170 -4.00 2.78 -14.81
C THR A 170 -3.43 2.30 -13.47
N LEU A 171 -3.53 3.14 -12.46
CA LEU A 171 -3.04 2.87 -11.10
C LEU A 171 -4.14 3.19 -10.08
N ALA A 172 -4.27 2.36 -9.08
CA ALA A 172 -4.88 2.65 -7.79
C ALA A 172 -3.97 2.16 -6.67
N VAL A 173 -4.03 2.79 -5.52
CA VAL A 173 -3.21 2.42 -4.36
C VAL A 173 -4.12 2.15 -3.18
N ALA A 174 -3.94 1.01 -2.51
CA ALA A 174 -4.64 0.67 -1.28
C ALA A 174 -3.65 0.28 -0.18
N ALA A 175 -4.06 0.43 1.08
CA ALA A 175 -3.29 -0.05 2.22
C ALA A 175 -4.16 -0.97 3.09
N GLU A 176 -3.56 -2.05 3.60
CA GLU A 176 -4.20 -2.92 4.59
C GLU A 176 -4.59 -2.11 5.85
N ASN A 177 -5.61 -2.56 6.54
CA ASN A 177 -5.98 -2.01 7.85
C ASN A 177 -4.96 -2.51 8.89
N LEU A 178 -4.10 -1.62 9.36
CA LEU A 178 -3.05 -1.96 10.32
C LEU A 178 -3.56 -1.80 11.75
N VAL A 179 -3.38 -2.85 12.54
CA VAL A 179 -3.60 -2.84 13.98
C VAL A 179 -2.24 -2.96 14.67
N LEU A 180 -1.90 -1.97 15.49
CA LEU A 180 -0.71 -1.97 16.34
C LEU A 180 -1.06 -2.60 17.68
N ASP A 181 -0.47 -3.74 17.99
CA ASP A 181 -0.68 -4.46 19.24
C ASP A 181 0.68 -4.71 19.92
N PHE A 182 0.97 -3.95 20.96
CA PHE A 182 2.20 -4.06 21.73
C PHE A 182 2.15 -5.16 22.82
N ALA A 183 0.99 -5.75 23.07
CA ALA A 183 0.85 -6.87 24.01
C ALA A 183 1.24 -8.22 23.37
N ARG A 184 1.30 -8.29 22.04
CA ARG A 184 1.70 -9.50 21.32
C ARG A 184 3.21 -9.71 21.41
N THR A 185 3.66 -10.35 22.48
CA THR A 185 5.01 -10.91 22.58
C THR A 185 5.04 -12.27 21.84
N GLY A 186 5.56 -12.27 20.63
CA GLY A 186 5.73 -13.52 19.89
C GLY A 186 5.91 -13.27 18.41
N LEU A 187 7.16 -13.19 17.94
CA LEU A 187 7.51 -13.53 16.57
C LEU A 187 7.08 -14.97 16.34
N LYS A 188 5.97 -15.22 15.64
CA LYS A 188 5.80 -16.49 14.96
C LYS A 188 6.80 -16.48 13.81
N THR A 189 7.92 -17.13 14.01
CA THR A 189 8.78 -17.62 12.94
C THR A 189 8.08 -18.83 12.37
N ASP A 190 7.37 -18.68 11.26
CA ASP A 190 6.99 -19.77 10.36
C ASP A 190 8.09 -19.92 9.31
#